data_732ea3931ed1703cc416ce47cb7d4254
#
_entry.id   732ea3931ed1703cc416ce47cb7d4254
#
_cell.length_a   1.000
_cell.length_b   1.000
_cell.length_c   1.000
_cell.angle_alpha   90.00
_cell.angle_beta   90.00
_cell.angle_gamma   90.00
#
_symmetry.space_group_name_H-M   'P 1'
#
loop_
_entity.id
_entity.type
_entity.pdbx_description
1 polymer ?
#
loop_
_entity_poly.entity_id
_entity_poly.type
_entity_poly.pdbx_seq_one_letter_code
_entity_poly.pdbx_strand_id
1 'polypeptide(L)'
;MIEAVKFWNEPNNKSHWAFEIDPEWHIYGAMVKLAAQAVKAENPGILRVLGGISPIDPHFIIKLKKLGTLDDLNAVAVHGFPLDWNHWQLNEWPDKIKEIEQVTDLPVWVTEVGISTFGAEEVQEFGLQRTAELLLNRVQRVHWYSLYDLPRAWEATTRHREAEGSSYYRHFYLGLLREDGSPKLALKHFSNYTPEFGICQWFHFNDHRLDDAVKWLRQLGVKRLRTGLSWADWLRPDADKWFDHMMKALQEFDLTPVIG
;
A
#
# COMPACT_ATOMS: atom_id res chain seq x y z
N MET A 1 1.23 -0.61 17.35
CA MET A 1 2.14 -1.80 17.44
C MET A 1 2.45 -2.30 16.02
N ILE A 2 3.64 -2.83 15.72
CA ILE A 2 3.89 -3.45 14.41
C ILE A 2 3.13 -4.77 14.36
N GLU A 3 2.10 -4.87 13.52
CA GLU A 3 1.32 -6.08 13.30
C GLU A 3 1.92 -6.94 12.18
N ALA A 4 2.39 -6.28 11.12
CA ALA A 4 2.93 -6.94 9.96
C ALA A 4 4.11 -6.16 9.38
N VAL A 5 4.95 -6.82 8.60
CA VAL A 5 5.98 -6.19 7.77
C VAL A 5 5.75 -6.60 6.32
N LYS A 6 5.71 -5.62 5.44
CA LYS A 6 5.58 -5.84 4.01
C LYS A 6 6.94 -5.63 3.33
N PHE A 7 7.37 -6.62 2.57
CA PHE A 7 8.67 -6.61 1.89
C PHE A 7 8.55 -6.03 0.49
N TRP A 8 9.11 -4.84 0.29
CA TRP A 8 9.10 -4.10 -0.96
C TRP A 8 7.72 -3.57 -1.37
N ASN A 9 7.70 -2.80 -2.47
CA ASN A 9 6.49 -2.25 -3.08
C ASN A 9 6.47 -2.54 -4.58
N GLU A 10 5.41 -3.15 -5.07
CA GLU A 10 5.12 -3.42 -6.49
C GLU A 10 6.31 -4.01 -7.28
N PRO A 11 6.89 -5.15 -6.83
CA PRO A 11 8.11 -5.68 -7.43
C PRO A 11 7.95 -6.08 -8.90
N ASN A 12 6.74 -6.36 -9.35
CA ASN A 12 6.45 -6.68 -10.75
C ASN A 12 6.12 -5.45 -11.61
N ASN A 13 6.16 -4.25 -11.03
CA ASN A 13 6.07 -3.00 -11.77
C ASN A 13 7.46 -2.55 -12.22
N LYS A 14 7.60 -2.23 -13.52
CA LYS A 14 8.88 -1.84 -14.12
C LYS A 14 9.52 -0.60 -13.52
N SER A 15 8.74 0.27 -12.88
CA SER A 15 9.25 1.47 -12.19
C SER A 15 9.78 1.18 -10.78
N HIS A 16 9.52 -0.01 -10.22
CA HIS A 16 9.82 -0.34 -8.83
C HIS A 16 10.88 -1.43 -8.65
N TRP A 17 11.29 -2.10 -9.72
CA TRP A 17 12.33 -3.12 -9.69
C TRP A 17 13.26 -3.02 -10.90
N ALA A 18 14.55 -3.28 -10.72
CA ALA A 18 15.55 -3.21 -11.77
C ALA A 18 15.55 -4.49 -12.60
N PHE A 19 14.63 -4.62 -13.53
CA PHE A 19 14.46 -5.79 -14.40
C PHE A 19 15.70 -6.14 -15.24
N GLU A 20 16.51 -5.15 -15.59
CA GLU A 20 17.73 -5.37 -16.37
C GLU A 20 18.77 -6.17 -15.57
N ILE A 21 18.73 -6.07 -14.24
CA ILE A 21 19.64 -6.77 -13.33
C ILE A 21 19.05 -8.11 -12.87
N ASP A 22 17.72 -8.15 -12.67
CA ASP A 22 17.03 -9.32 -12.14
C ASP A 22 15.74 -9.63 -12.92
N PRO A 23 15.87 -10.03 -14.21
CA PRO A 23 14.72 -10.27 -15.09
C PRO A 23 13.85 -11.44 -14.65
N GLU A 24 14.37 -12.35 -13.84
CA GLU A 24 13.67 -13.54 -13.35
C GLU A 24 13.31 -13.48 -11.87
N TRP A 25 13.50 -12.32 -11.20
CA TRP A 25 13.23 -12.08 -9.76
C TRP A 25 13.95 -13.04 -8.80
N HIS A 26 15.10 -13.56 -9.17
CA HIS A 26 15.92 -14.39 -8.28
C HIS A 26 16.48 -13.61 -7.10
N ILE A 27 16.99 -12.39 -7.36
CA ILE A 27 17.51 -11.49 -6.32
C ILE A 27 16.39 -11.04 -5.41
N TYR A 28 15.26 -10.61 -6.00
CA TYR A 28 14.05 -10.23 -5.24
C TYR A 28 13.56 -11.37 -4.36
N GLY A 29 13.41 -12.56 -4.93
CA GLY A 29 12.95 -13.74 -4.20
C GLY A 29 13.87 -14.13 -3.04
N ALA A 30 15.18 -14.08 -3.24
CA ALA A 30 16.16 -14.34 -2.19
C ALA A 30 16.10 -13.27 -1.09
N MET A 31 16.01 -11.99 -1.45
CA MET A 31 15.86 -10.87 -0.51
C MET A 31 14.62 -11.04 0.37
N VAL A 32 13.46 -11.29 -0.22
CA VAL A 32 12.21 -11.49 0.53
C VAL A 32 12.31 -12.68 1.48
N LYS A 33 12.86 -13.80 1.01
CA LYS A 33 13.05 -15.02 1.83
C LYS A 33 13.93 -14.74 3.05
N LEU A 34 15.08 -14.12 2.86
CA LEU A 34 16.01 -13.79 3.94
C LEU A 34 15.40 -12.79 4.93
N ALA A 35 14.70 -11.75 4.42
CA ALA A 35 14.02 -10.79 5.26
C ALA A 35 12.89 -11.42 6.07
N ALA A 36 12.09 -12.30 5.46
CA ALA A 36 11.02 -13.02 6.13
C ALA A 36 11.57 -13.92 7.26
N GLN A 37 12.66 -14.62 6.99
CA GLN A 37 13.34 -15.45 7.99
C GLN A 37 13.89 -14.63 9.14
N ALA A 38 14.51 -13.48 8.87
CA ALA A 38 15.02 -12.58 9.90
C ALA A 38 13.91 -12.04 10.79
N VAL A 39 12.80 -11.57 10.21
CA VAL A 39 11.63 -11.12 10.99
C VAL A 39 11.04 -12.25 11.83
N LYS A 40 10.93 -13.46 11.27
CA LYS A 40 10.43 -14.64 11.98
C LYS A 40 11.31 -15.04 13.16
N ALA A 41 12.63 -14.94 12.99
CA ALA A 41 13.59 -15.25 14.04
C ALA A 41 13.56 -14.23 15.18
N GLU A 42 13.42 -12.93 14.85
CA GLU A 42 13.37 -11.85 15.82
C GLU A 42 12.02 -11.81 16.57
N ASN A 43 10.92 -11.87 15.83
CA ASN A 43 9.58 -11.89 16.40
C ASN A 43 8.60 -12.70 15.52
N PRO A 44 8.35 -13.97 15.86
CA PRO A 44 7.48 -14.85 15.07
C PRO A 44 6.00 -14.38 15.03
N GLY A 45 5.59 -13.51 15.95
CA GLY A 45 4.23 -12.94 15.99
C GLY A 45 3.97 -11.87 14.93
N ILE A 46 5.02 -11.30 14.32
CA ILE A 46 4.86 -10.32 13.25
C ILE A 46 4.52 -11.04 11.94
N LEU A 47 3.44 -10.60 11.29
CA LEU A 47 3.04 -11.14 10.00
C LEU A 47 4.00 -10.66 8.89
N ARG A 48 4.36 -11.57 8.01
CA ARG A 48 5.27 -11.34 6.89
C ARG A 48 4.49 -11.35 5.59
N VAL A 49 4.47 -10.21 4.90
CA VAL A 49 3.60 -9.97 3.76
C VAL A 49 4.43 -9.72 2.50
N LEU A 50 4.11 -10.42 1.42
CA LEU A 50 4.69 -10.13 0.12
C LEU A 50 4.37 -8.69 -0.28
N GLY A 51 5.31 -7.97 -0.91
CA GLY A 51 5.05 -6.64 -1.46
C GLY A 51 3.82 -6.63 -2.37
N GLY A 52 2.98 -5.60 -2.29
CA GLY A 52 1.77 -5.51 -3.11
C GLY A 52 2.10 -5.58 -4.59
N ILE A 53 1.58 -6.57 -5.30
CA ILE A 53 1.83 -6.72 -6.73
C ILE A 53 0.91 -5.81 -7.54
N SER A 54 1.48 -5.15 -8.55
CA SER A 54 0.77 -4.29 -9.49
C SER A 54 1.52 -4.30 -10.84
N PRO A 55 0.88 -4.71 -11.93
CA PRO A 55 -0.51 -5.21 -12.03
C PRO A 55 -0.73 -6.51 -11.22
N ILE A 56 -1.99 -6.84 -10.96
CA ILE A 56 -2.37 -8.13 -10.36
C ILE A 56 -2.04 -9.22 -11.39
N ASP A 57 -1.03 -10.05 -11.07
CA ASP A 57 -0.50 -11.05 -11.99
C ASP A 57 -0.29 -12.40 -11.28
N PRO A 58 -1.18 -13.39 -11.54
CA PRO A 58 -1.03 -14.74 -10.99
C PRO A 58 0.25 -15.44 -11.41
N HIS A 59 0.77 -15.16 -12.62
CA HIS A 59 2.00 -15.79 -13.11
C HIS A 59 3.22 -15.35 -12.30
N PHE A 60 3.23 -14.09 -11.84
CA PHE A 60 4.26 -13.61 -10.94
C PHE A 60 4.27 -14.38 -9.60
N ILE A 61 3.09 -14.62 -9.01
CA ILE A 61 2.95 -15.43 -7.79
C ILE A 61 3.42 -16.87 -8.02
N ILE A 62 3.05 -17.50 -9.14
CA ILE A 62 3.52 -18.85 -9.50
C ILE A 62 5.04 -18.89 -9.60
N LYS A 63 5.67 -17.86 -10.20
CA LYS A 63 7.13 -17.76 -10.30
C LYS A 63 7.75 -17.68 -8.91
N LEU A 64 7.29 -16.81 -8.03
CA LEU A 64 7.81 -16.68 -6.67
C LEU A 64 7.60 -17.96 -5.83
N LYS A 65 6.49 -18.65 -6.00
CA LYS A 65 6.22 -19.94 -5.36
C LYS A 65 7.26 -20.98 -5.79
N LYS A 66 7.59 -21.06 -7.06
CA LYS A 66 8.64 -21.98 -7.59
C LYS A 66 10.03 -21.65 -7.04
N LEU A 67 10.31 -20.39 -6.71
CA LEU A 67 11.56 -19.95 -6.08
C LEU A 67 11.60 -20.22 -4.56
N GLY A 68 10.50 -20.71 -3.96
CA GLY A 68 10.37 -20.87 -2.50
C GLY A 68 10.32 -19.55 -1.75
N THR A 69 9.99 -18.44 -2.44
CA THR A 69 9.90 -17.11 -1.82
C THR A 69 8.73 -17.00 -0.86
N LEU A 70 7.65 -17.75 -1.11
CA LEU A 70 6.42 -17.66 -0.32
C LEU A 70 6.45 -18.50 0.97
N ASP A 71 7.43 -19.38 1.16
CA ASP A 71 7.42 -20.41 2.21
C ASP A 71 7.36 -19.85 3.65
N ASP A 72 7.97 -18.70 3.89
CA ASP A 72 8.00 -18.04 5.21
C ASP A 72 7.05 -16.83 5.30
N LEU A 73 6.17 -16.64 4.30
CA LEU A 73 5.19 -15.56 4.30
C LEU A 73 3.85 -15.98 4.92
N ASN A 74 3.10 -14.99 5.41
CA ASN A 74 1.78 -15.17 6.00
C ASN A 74 0.64 -14.66 5.08
N ALA A 75 0.97 -13.79 4.13
CA ALA A 75 0.00 -13.25 3.18
C ALA A 75 0.70 -12.78 1.89
N VAL A 76 -0.06 -12.74 0.81
CA VAL A 76 0.30 -12.03 -0.41
C VAL A 76 -0.51 -10.74 -0.50
N ALA A 77 0.12 -9.65 -0.97
CA ALA A 77 -0.59 -8.40 -1.13
C ALA A 77 -0.74 -8.03 -2.61
N VAL A 78 -1.85 -7.38 -2.92
CA VAL A 78 -2.14 -6.83 -4.25
C VAL A 78 -2.50 -5.35 -4.14
N HIS A 79 -2.26 -4.60 -5.23
CA HIS A 79 -2.71 -3.23 -5.38
C HIS A 79 -3.65 -3.13 -6.57
N GLY A 80 -4.63 -2.23 -6.48
CA GLY A 80 -5.54 -1.98 -7.58
C GLY A 80 -6.14 -0.58 -7.54
N PHE A 81 -6.04 0.10 -8.67
CA PHE A 81 -6.59 1.43 -8.90
C PHE A 81 -7.47 1.37 -10.16
N PRO A 82 -8.64 0.69 -10.07
CA PRO A 82 -9.56 0.62 -11.19
C PRO A 82 -10.02 2.03 -11.57
N LEU A 83 -10.22 2.27 -12.86
CA LEU A 83 -10.50 3.56 -13.48
C LEU A 83 -9.32 4.55 -13.52
N ASP A 84 -8.22 4.28 -12.81
CA ASP A 84 -7.02 5.13 -12.79
C ASP A 84 -5.84 4.41 -13.48
N TRP A 85 -5.00 3.70 -12.74
CA TRP A 85 -3.85 2.98 -13.28
C TRP A 85 -4.21 1.67 -13.97
N ASN A 86 -5.29 1.03 -13.52
CA ASN A 86 -5.71 -0.25 -14.04
C ASN A 86 -6.84 -0.10 -15.05
N HIS A 87 -6.75 -0.85 -16.16
CA HIS A 87 -7.74 -0.82 -17.24
C HIS A 87 -8.94 -1.74 -17.02
N TRP A 88 -9.08 -2.33 -15.82
CA TRP A 88 -10.23 -3.15 -15.47
C TRP A 88 -11.25 -2.35 -14.64
N GLN A 89 -12.49 -2.84 -14.61
CA GLN A 89 -13.60 -2.15 -13.97
C GLN A 89 -13.65 -2.43 -12.46
N LEU A 90 -14.17 -1.48 -11.68
CA LEU A 90 -14.30 -1.59 -10.23
C LEU A 90 -15.00 -2.90 -9.79
N ASN A 91 -16.02 -3.35 -10.52
CA ASN A 91 -16.76 -4.57 -10.22
C ASN A 91 -15.97 -5.88 -10.46
N GLU A 92 -14.80 -5.81 -11.11
CA GLU A 92 -13.94 -6.97 -11.35
C GLU A 92 -13.05 -7.34 -10.13
N TRP A 93 -13.08 -6.55 -9.05
CA TRP A 93 -12.31 -6.86 -7.84
C TRP A 93 -12.45 -8.32 -7.36
N PRO A 94 -13.67 -8.90 -7.27
CA PRO A 94 -13.82 -10.31 -6.85
C PRO A 94 -13.09 -11.29 -7.74
N ASP A 95 -13.08 -11.05 -9.06
CA ASP A 95 -12.38 -11.89 -10.02
C ASP A 95 -10.87 -11.74 -9.89
N LYS A 96 -10.35 -10.51 -9.71
CA LYS A 96 -8.95 -10.24 -9.48
C LYS A 96 -8.40 -10.92 -8.21
N ILE A 97 -9.17 -10.90 -7.13
CA ILE A 97 -8.80 -11.64 -5.91
C ILE A 97 -8.78 -13.14 -6.18
N LYS A 98 -9.81 -13.66 -6.84
CA LYS A 98 -9.94 -15.08 -7.17
C LYS A 98 -8.77 -15.57 -8.06
N GLU A 99 -8.29 -14.77 -9.01
CA GLU A 99 -7.11 -15.10 -9.83
C GLU A 99 -5.90 -15.42 -8.97
N ILE A 100 -5.67 -14.68 -7.87
CA ILE A 100 -4.56 -14.90 -6.94
C ILE A 100 -4.83 -16.10 -6.02
N GLU A 101 -6.05 -16.23 -5.49
CA GLU A 101 -6.46 -17.35 -4.63
C GLU A 101 -6.28 -18.72 -5.33
N GLN A 102 -6.37 -18.76 -6.66
CA GLN A 102 -6.18 -20.00 -7.44
C GLN A 102 -4.72 -20.48 -7.49
N VAL A 103 -3.74 -19.63 -7.21
CA VAL A 103 -2.32 -19.94 -7.37
C VAL A 103 -1.55 -19.96 -6.06
N THR A 104 -2.16 -19.55 -4.95
CA THR A 104 -1.56 -19.59 -3.61
C THR A 104 -2.59 -19.94 -2.55
N ASP A 105 -2.15 -20.62 -1.48
CA ASP A 105 -2.96 -20.91 -0.30
C ASP A 105 -2.84 -19.79 0.77
N LEU A 106 -2.00 -18.78 0.52
CA LEU A 106 -1.84 -17.64 1.43
C LEU A 106 -3.03 -16.68 1.31
N PRO A 107 -3.48 -16.09 2.43
CA PRO A 107 -4.49 -15.05 2.40
C PRO A 107 -4.09 -13.88 1.49
N VAL A 108 -5.06 -13.31 0.79
CA VAL A 108 -4.86 -12.14 -0.05
C VAL A 108 -5.21 -10.87 0.74
N TRP A 109 -4.30 -9.90 0.73
CA TRP A 109 -4.51 -8.56 1.27
C TRP A 109 -4.56 -7.54 0.13
N VAL A 110 -5.45 -6.57 0.22
CA VAL A 110 -5.44 -5.41 -0.66
C VAL A 110 -4.78 -4.26 0.10
N THR A 111 -3.50 -4.03 -0.17
CA THR A 111 -2.70 -3.08 0.62
C THR A 111 -2.63 -1.68 0.02
N GLU A 112 -3.13 -1.52 -1.20
CA GLU A 112 -3.49 -0.23 -1.80
C GLU A 112 -4.71 -0.40 -2.70
N VAL A 113 -5.71 0.42 -2.46
CA VAL A 113 -6.86 0.64 -3.33
C VAL A 113 -7.29 2.09 -3.22
N GLY A 114 -7.63 2.69 -4.32
CA GLY A 114 -8.10 4.08 -4.34
C GLY A 114 -8.78 4.42 -5.65
N ILE A 115 -9.60 5.45 -5.60
CA ILE A 115 -10.24 6.08 -6.75
C ILE A 115 -9.96 7.57 -6.64
N SER A 116 -9.46 8.15 -7.73
CA SER A 116 -9.11 9.57 -7.81
C SER A 116 -10.35 10.46 -7.89
N THR A 117 -10.27 11.64 -7.26
CA THR A 117 -11.24 12.72 -7.47
C THR A 117 -10.95 13.58 -8.70
N PHE A 118 -10.00 13.17 -9.54
CA PHE A 118 -9.70 13.93 -10.76
C PHE A 118 -10.95 14.08 -11.62
N GLY A 119 -11.51 15.30 -11.61
CA GLY A 119 -12.74 15.64 -12.30
C GLY A 119 -14.00 15.70 -11.44
N ALA A 120 -14.19 14.82 -10.45
CA ALA A 120 -15.37 14.83 -9.56
C ALA A 120 -15.13 14.06 -8.25
N GLU A 121 -15.52 14.65 -7.12
CA GLU A 121 -15.41 14.00 -5.79
C GLU A 121 -16.44 12.87 -5.60
N GLU A 122 -17.57 12.97 -6.27
CA GLU A 122 -18.64 11.96 -6.25
C GLU A 122 -18.16 10.60 -6.81
N VAL A 123 -17.20 10.63 -7.74
CA VAL A 123 -16.60 9.41 -8.29
C VAL A 123 -15.79 8.68 -7.21
N GLN A 124 -15.03 9.40 -6.38
CA GLN A 124 -14.30 8.81 -5.26
C GLN A 124 -15.26 8.30 -4.18
N GLU A 125 -16.30 9.07 -3.83
CA GLU A 125 -17.31 8.68 -2.86
C GLU A 125 -18.00 7.37 -3.27
N PHE A 126 -18.49 7.29 -4.51
CA PHE A 126 -19.06 6.05 -5.08
C PHE A 126 -18.04 4.91 -5.07
N GLY A 127 -16.80 5.20 -5.51
CA GLY A 127 -15.73 4.22 -5.58
C GLY A 127 -15.36 3.64 -4.21
N LEU A 128 -15.32 4.46 -3.16
CA LEU A 128 -15.10 4.01 -1.78
C LEU A 128 -16.21 3.06 -1.32
N GLN A 129 -17.48 3.46 -1.47
CA GLN A 129 -18.62 2.65 -1.07
C GLN A 129 -18.62 1.31 -1.80
N ARG A 130 -18.44 1.34 -3.11
CA ARG A 130 -18.45 0.14 -3.92
C ARG A 130 -17.26 -0.80 -3.63
N THR A 131 -16.08 -0.24 -3.39
CA THR A 131 -14.90 -1.01 -2.97
C THR A 131 -15.14 -1.71 -1.63
N ALA A 132 -15.76 -1.03 -0.68
CA ALA A 132 -16.12 -1.62 0.61
C ALA A 132 -17.05 -2.83 0.44
N GLU A 133 -18.12 -2.69 -0.35
CA GLU A 133 -19.06 -3.78 -0.63
C GLU A 133 -18.39 -5.00 -1.27
N LEU A 134 -17.40 -4.77 -2.14
CA LEU A 134 -16.75 -5.84 -2.90
C LEU A 134 -15.64 -6.55 -2.11
N LEU A 135 -14.98 -5.87 -1.18
CA LEU A 135 -13.74 -6.37 -0.57
C LEU A 135 -13.84 -6.69 0.92
N LEU A 136 -14.63 -5.96 1.73
CA LEU A 136 -14.54 -6.07 3.20
C LEU A 136 -14.85 -7.45 3.77
N ASN A 137 -15.71 -8.22 3.12
CA ASN A 137 -16.03 -9.59 3.54
C ASN A 137 -15.30 -10.66 2.71
N ARG A 138 -14.38 -10.24 1.85
CA ARG A 138 -13.68 -11.14 0.94
C ARG A 138 -12.20 -11.29 1.24
N VAL A 139 -11.55 -10.25 1.69
CA VAL A 139 -10.12 -10.26 2.02
C VAL A 139 -9.87 -9.89 3.46
N GLN A 140 -8.75 -10.34 4.02
CA GLN A 140 -8.45 -10.11 5.44
C GLN A 140 -8.07 -8.66 5.76
N ARG A 141 -7.52 -7.91 4.81
CA ARG A 141 -7.05 -6.54 4.97
C ARG A 141 -7.31 -5.74 3.70
N VAL A 142 -7.81 -4.53 3.90
CA VAL A 142 -7.94 -3.53 2.85
C VAL A 142 -7.37 -2.22 3.38
N HIS A 143 -6.50 -1.55 2.61
CA HIS A 143 -5.99 -0.23 2.95
C HIS A 143 -6.32 0.73 1.80
N TRP A 144 -7.04 1.81 2.15
CA TRP A 144 -7.33 2.88 1.21
C TRP A 144 -6.10 3.76 0.99
N TYR A 145 -5.78 4.03 -0.25
CA TYR A 145 -4.73 4.95 -0.65
C TYR A 145 -5.39 6.25 -1.17
N SER A 146 -5.30 7.37 -0.42
CA SER A 146 -4.53 7.60 0.78
C SER A 146 -5.27 8.54 1.74
N LEU A 147 -4.64 8.95 2.84
CA LEU A 147 -5.23 9.97 3.72
C LEU A 147 -5.17 11.36 3.05
N TYR A 148 -4.00 11.77 2.57
CA TYR A 148 -3.79 13.05 1.90
C TYR A 148 -3.54 12.88 0.41
N ASP A 149 -3.97 13.87 -0.36
CA ASP A 149 -3.49 14.06 -1.72
C ASP A 149 -1.97 14.23 -1.74
N LEU A 150 -1.34 13.78 -2.82
CA LEU A 150 0.07 14.06 -3.01
C LEU A 150 0.30 15.55 -3.21
N PRO A 151 1.40 16.12 -2.65
CA PRO A 151 1.77 17.50 -2.92
C PRO A 151 1.96 17.73 -4.41
N ARG A 152 1.42 18.82 -4.94
CA ARG A 152 1.58 19.18 -6.37
C ARG A 152 3.04 19.38 -6.78
N ALA A 153 3.90 19.74 -5.81
CA ALA A 153 5.33 19.86 -6.01
C ALA A 153 6.06 18.50 -6.00
N TRP A 154 5.35 17.40 -5.74
CA TRP A 154 5.95 16.07 -5.73
C TRP A 154 6.28 15.65 -7.18
N GLU A 155 7.56 15.43 -7.43
CA GLU A 155 8.02 14.84 -8.69
C GLU A 155 8.45 13.41 -8.41
N ALA A 156 7.85 12.49 -9.17
CA ALA A 156 8.31 11.11 -9.14
C ALA A 156 9.76 11.05 -9.62
N THR A 157 10.66 10.73 -8.73
CA THR A 157 12.09 10.56 -9.01
C THR A 157 12.42 9.18 -9.57
N THR A 158 11.40 8.42 -9.99
CA THR A 158 11.56 7.09 -10.53
C THR A 158 12.24 7.13 -11.90
N ARG A 159 13.13 6.16 -12.12
CA ARG A 159 13.93 6.03 -13.35
C ARG A 159 13.08 5.87 -14.62
N HIS A 160 11.87 5.36 -14.46
CA HIS A 160 10.86 5.29 -15.50
C HIS A 160 9.75 6.29 -15.14
N ARG A 161 9.78 7.46 -15.76
CA ARG A 161 8.64 8.37 -15.72
C ARG A 161 7.46 7.61 -16.29
N GLU A 162 6.44 7.46 -15.48
CA GLU A 162 5.16 6.99 -15.98
C GLU A 162 4.69 7.96 -17.07
N ALA A 163 4.19 7.41 -18.17
CA ALA A 163 3.85 8.19 -19.33
C ALA A 163 2.92 9.35 -18.93
N GLU A 164 3.23 10.54 -19.37
CA GLU A 164 2.35 11.70 -19.23
C GLU A 164 0.97 11.35 -19.79
N GLY A 165 -0.01 11.32 -18.91
CA GLY A 165 -1.37 10.97 -19.26
C GLY A 165 -2.32 11.23 -18.11
N SER A 166 -3.61 10.96 -18.31
CA SER A 166 -4.63 11.19 -17.30
C SER A 166 -4.36 10.41 -15.99
N SER A 167 -3.80 9.21 -16.09
CA SER A 167 -3.45 8.39 -14.92
C SER A 167 -2.39 9.03 -14.04
N TYR A 168 -1.35 9.64 -14.64
CA TYR A 168 -0.34 10.38 -13.89
C TYR A 168 -0.96 11.53 -13.08
N TYR A 169 -1.79 12.35 -13.71
CA TYR A 169 -2.45 13.46 -13.02
C TYR A 169 -3.46 12.99 -11.97
N ARG A 170 -4.14 11.88 -12.20
CA ARG A 170 -5.09 11.29 -11.26
C ARG A 170 -4.44 10.87 -9.96
N HIS A 171 -3.17 10.44 -10.01
CA HIS A 171 -2.40 10.01 -8.83
C HIS A 171 -2.32 11.08 -7.73
N PHE A 172 -2.34 12.36 -8.10
CA PHE A 172 -2.30 13.46 -7.13
C PHE A 172 -3.59 13.63 -6.32
N TYR A 173 -4.68 12.97 -6.70
CA TYR A 173 -6.02 13.23 -6.15
C TYR A 173 -6.67 12.00 -5.49
N LEU A 174 -5.87 11.05 -5.00
CA LEU A 174 -6.34 9.81 -4.38
C LEU A 174 -6.65 9.95 -2.88
N GLY A 175 -6.18 11.03 -2.24
CA GLY A 175 -6.41 11.30 -0.82
C GLY A 175 -7.88 11.50 -0.46
N LEU A 176 -8.23 11.18 0.79
CA LEU A 176 -9.51 11.55 1.41
C LEU A 176 -9.51 13.02 1.86
N LEU A 177 -8.33 13.56 2.08
CA LEU A 177 -8.05 14.96 2.36
C LEU A 177 -7.29 15.56 1.17
N ARG A 178 -7.53 16.84 0.89
CA ARG A 178 -6.71 17.59 -0.06
C ARG A 178 -5.34 17.88 0.52
N GLU A 179 -4.44 18.39 -0.32
CA GLU A 179 -3.08 18.75 0.10
C GLU A 179 -3.06 19.74 1.29
N ASP A 180 -4.02 20.65 1.35
CA ASP A 180 -4.19 21.63 2.44
C ASP A 180 -4.87 21.07 3.70
N GLY A 181 -5.20 19.80 3.72
CA GLY A 181 -5.87 19.10 4.82
C GLY A 181 -7.40 19.26 4.83
N SER A 182 -7.99 19.96 3.87
CA SER A 182 -9.43 20.08 3.78
C SER A 182 -10.08 18.76 3.33
N PRO A 183 -11.25 18.38 3.92
CA PRO A 183 -11.90 17.11 3.64
C PRO A 183 -12.56 17.08 2.26
N LYS A 184 -12.52 15.89 1.62
CA LYS A 184 -13.31 15.57 0.44
C LYS A 184 -14.60 14.85 0.81
N LEU A 185 -15.53 14.71 -0.14
CA LEU A 185 -16.84 14.08 0.09
C LEU A 185 -16.72 12.65 0.66
N ALA A 186 -15.80 11.85 0.14
CA ALA A 186 -15.62 10.47 0.56
C ALA A 186 -15.20 10.32 2.03
N LEU A 187 -14.53 11.33 2.62
CA LEU A 187 -14.05 11.29 4.00
C LEU A 187 -15.17 11.04 5.00
N LYS A 188 -16.34 11.70 4.83
CA LYS A 188 -17.48 11.58 5.75
C LYS A 188 -18.06 10.17 5.82
N HIS A 189 -17.86 9.36 4.76
CA HIS A 189 -18.33 7.98 4.67
C HIS A 189 -17.29 6.96 5.11
N PHE A 190 -16.00 7.35 5.15
CA PHE A 190 -14.92 6.43 5.46
C PHE A 190 -15.07 5.78 6.84
N SER A 191 -15.50 6.54 7.84
CA SER A 191 -15.72 6.03 9.20
C SER A 191 -16.80 4.94 9.29
N ASN A 192 -17.68 4.80 8.30
CA ASN A 192 -18.66 3.72 8.25
C ASN A 192 -18.01 2.34 8.00
N TYR A 193 -16.77 2.31 7.55
CA TYR A 193 -16.04 1.10 7.15
C TYR A 193 -14.85 0.81 8.06
N THR A 194 -14.59 1.65 9.06
CA THR A 194 -13.57 1.40 10.07
C THR A 194 -14.12 0.56 11.23
N PRO A 195 -13.30 -0.27 11.88
CA PRO A 195 -11.85 -0.43 11.67
C PRO A 195 -11.45 -1.42 10.57
N GLU A 196 -12.37 -1.94 9.78
CA GLU A 196 -12.09 -2.94 8.74
C GLU A 196 -11.23 -2.38 7.61
N PHE A 197 -11.52 -1.14 7.16
CA PHE A 197 -10.62 -0.40 6.29
C PHE A 197 -9.47 0.20 7.11
N GLY A 198 -8.24 -0.09 6.65
CA GLY A 198 -7.04 0.64 7.03
C GLY A 198 -6.78 1.81 6.07
N ILE A 199 -5.79 2.60 6.39
CA ILE A 199 -5.25 3.66 5.54
C ILE A 199 -3.84 3.30 5.10
N CYS A 200 -3.52 3.60 3.86
CA CYS A 200 -2.16 3.69 3.35
C CYS A 200 -1.76 5.16 3.31
N GLN A 201 -0.75 5.55 4.09
CA GLN A 201 -0.20 6.89 4.07
C GLN A 201 1.32 6.84 4.20
N TRP A 202 2.01 7.39 3.22
CA TRP A 202 3.44 7.60 3.25
C TRP A 202 3.75 8.94 3.91
N PHE A 203 4.66 8.94 4.88
CA PHE A 203 5.20 10.14 5.49
C PHE A 203 6.60 10.37 4.91
N HIS A 204 6.80 11.53 4.30
CA HIS A 204 8.11 11.92 3.82
C HIS A 204 9.04 12.24 5.00
N PHE A 205 10.33 12.24 4.76
CA PHE A 205 11.30 12.60 5.79
C PHE A 205 11.00 14.02 6.35
N ASN A 206 10.81 14.12 7.67
CA ASN A 206 10.38 15.33 8.38
C ASN A 206 8.99 15.86 7.91
N ASP A 207 8.06 14.98 7.55
CA ASP A 207 6.72 15.38 7.14
C ASP A 207 5.99 16.11 8.28
N HIS A 208 5.78 17.40 8.11
CA HIS A 208 5.12 18.26 9.09
C HIS A 208 3.63 17.91 9.31
N ARG A 209 3.04 17.09 8.44
CA ARG A 209 1.63 16.66 8.54
C ARG A 209 1.42 15.46 9.46
N LEU A 210 2.50 14.86 10.00
CA LEU A 210 2.40 13.64 10.80
C LEU A 210 1.41 13.76 11.97
N ASP A 211 1.53 14.85 12.76
CA ASP A 211 0.66 15.04 13.93
C ASP A 211 -0.81 15.28 13.55
N ASP A 212 -1.06 15.99 12.46
CA ASP A 212 -2.41 16.20 11.97
C ASP A 212 -2.99 14.93 11.34
N ALA A 213 -2.16 14.14 10.67
CA ALA A 213 -2.55 12.82 10.19
C ALA A 213 -3.00 11.91 11.34
N VAL A 214 -2.26 11.88 12.44
CA VAL A 214 -2.64 11.10 13.64
C VAL A 214 -4.00 11.54 14.18
N LYS A 215 -4.27 12.84 14.25
CA LYS A 215 -5.60 13.36 14.67
C LYS A 215 -6.72 12.87 13.76
N TRP A 216 -6.51 12.96 12.43
CA TRP A 216 -7.50 12.49 11.46
C TRP A 216 -7.73 10.98 11.55
N LEU A 217 -6.66 10.18 11.64
CA LEU A 217 -6.76 8.73 11.76
C LEU A 217 -7.57 8.32 13.01
N ARG A 218 -7.34 8.99 14.14
CA ARG A 218 -8.14 8.79 15.37
C ARG A 218 -9.61 9.16 15.17
N GLN A 219 -9.86 10.33 14.60
CA GLN A 219 -11.23 10.83 14.35
C GLN A 219 -12.01 9.90 13.42
N LEU A 220 -11.34 9.32 12.44
CA LEU A 220 -11.93 8.36 11.50
C LEU A 220 -12.09 6.95 12.10
N GLY A 221 -11.57 6.67 13.30
CA GLY A 221 -11.61 5.34 13.91
C GLY A 221 -10.70 4.31 13.24
N VAL A 222 -9.69 4.78 12.50
CA VAL A 222 -8.72 3.90 11.84
C VAL A 222 -7.92 3.12 12.89
N LYS A 223 -7.76 1.82 12.68
CA LYS A 223 -6.90 0.96 13.51
C LYS A 223 -5.66 0.49 12.77
N ARG A 224 -5.77 0.27 11.47
CA ARG A 224 -4.70 -0.28 10.64
C ARG A 224 -4.10 0.79 9.75
N LEU A 225 -2.78 0.95 9.85
CA LEU A 225 -2.04 1.92 9.05
C LEU A 225 -0.89 1.25 8.32
N ARG A 226 -0.88 1.38 7.01
CA ARG A 226 0.27 1.02 6.19
C ARG A 226 1.09 2.27 5.89
N THR A 227 2.38 2.23 6.16
CA THR A 227 3.32 3.33 5.88
C THR A 227 4.64 2.80 5.33
N GLY A 228 5.51 3.68 4.84
CA GLY A 228 6.83 3.32 4.31
C GLY A 228 7.96 3.61 5.30
N LEU A 229 8.98 2.75 5.26
CA LEU A 229 10.29 2.97 5.86
C LEU A 229 11.32 2.93 4.74
N SER A 230 11.72 4.12 4.27
CA SER A 230 12.63 4.26 3.13
C SER A 230 14.09 4.08 3.56
N TRP A 231 14.81 3.15 2.91
CA TRP A 231 16.25 3.01 3.09
C TRP A 231 17.02 4.28 2.72
N ALA A 232 16.57 4.99 1.70
CA ALA A 232 17.20 6.25 1.29
C ALA A 232 17.08 7.31 2.39
N ASP A 233 15.95 7.37 3.07
CA ASP A 233 15.75 8.30 4.18
C ASP A 233 16.51 7.88 5.43
N TRP A 234 16.74 6.58 5.64
CA TRP A 234 17.55 6.09 6.76
C TRP A 234 19.00 6.58 6.73
N LEU A 235 19.52 6.89 5.56
CA LEU A 235 20.88 7.39 5.38
C LEU A 235 21.01 8.93 5.54
N ARG A 236 19.91 9.64 5.82
CA ARG A 236 19.91 11.09 6.02
C ARG A 236 20.40 11.45 7.42
N PRO A 237 20.98 12.67 7.59
CA PRO A 237 21.21 13.20 8.92
C PRO A 237 19.94 13.21 9.77
N ASP A 238 20.04 12.85 11.05
CA ASP A 238 18.93 12.78 12.00
C ASP A 238 17.79 11.79 11.63
N ALA A 239 18.05 10.81 10.77
CA ALA A 239 17.09 9.80 10.37
C ALA A 239 16.55 8.99 11.56
N ASP A 240 17.44 8.63 12.48
CA ASP A 240 17.10 7.93 13.74
C ASP A 240 16.06 8.72 14.55
N LYS A 241 16.24 10.04 14.69
CA LYS A 241 15.30 10.90 15.41
C LYS A 241 13.95 11.00 14.70
N TRP A 242 13.97 11.12 13.36
CA TRP A 242 12.75 11.19 12.59
C TRP A 242 11.94 9.88 12.69
N PHE A 243 12.57 8.74 12.45
CA PHE A 243 11.88 7.46 12.52
C PHE A 243 11.41 7.12 13.94
N ASP A 244 12.19 7.46 14.98
CA ASP A 244 11.77 7.30 16.38
C ASP A 244 10.54 8.17 16.69
N HIS A 245 10.53 9.43 16.24
CA HIS A 245 9.38 10.33 16.37
C HIS A 245 8.16 9.77 15.64
N MET A 246 8.30 9.38 14.36
CA MET A 246 7.22 8.82 13.55
C MET A 246 6.65 7.55 14.20
N MET A 247 7.50 6.62 14.59
CA MET A 247 7.05 5.37 15.22
C MET A 247 6.35 5.59 16.56
N LYS A 248 6.80 6.57 17.37
CA LYS A 248 6.11 6.96 18.61
C LYS A 248 4.75 7.59 18.33
N ALA A 249 4.66 8.47 17.35
CA ALA A 249 3.38 9.09 16.96
C ALA A 249 2.36 8.06 16.47
N LEU A 250 2.82 7.02 15.79
CA LEU A 250 1.99 5.99 15.18
C LEU A 250 1.77 4.74 16.05
N GLN A 251 2.34 4.66 17.26
CA GLN A 251 2.37 3.43 18.09
C GLN A 251 1.01 2.86 18.49
N GLU A 252 -0.04 3.67 18.45
CA GLU A 252 -1.40 3.26 18.79
C GLU A 252 -2.11 2.49 17.68
N PHE A 253 -1.59 2.57 16.46
CA PHE A 253 -2.14 1.87 15.29
C PHE A 253 -1.48 0.50 15.10
N ASP A 254 -2.23 -0.41 14.47
CA ASP A 254 -1.71 -1.68 13.96
C ASP A 254 -0.95 -1.37 12.66
N LEU A 255 0.38 -1.31 12.79
CA LEU A 255 1.24 -0.87 11.70
C LEU A 255 1.62 -2.00 10.75
N THR A 256 1.57 -1.71 9.47
CA THR A 256 2.13 -2.52 8.39
C THR A 256 3.19 -1.68 7.65
N PRO A 257 4.41 -1.54 8.21
CA PRO A 257 5.48 -0.86 7.50
C PRO A 257 5.89 -1.63 6.24
N VAL A 258 6.19 -0.87 5.18
CA VAL A 258 6.82 -1.35 3.95
C VAL A 258 8.30 -1.04 4.05
N ILE A 259 9.11 -2.05 3.94
CA ILE A 259 10.57 -1.94 3.92
C ILE A 259 11.04 -2.06 2.48
N GLY A 260 11.69 -1.00 1.96
CA GLY A 260 12.18 -0.96 0.58
C GLY A 260 12.96 0.32 0.25
#